data_8869896e30122ca03fcc35711c59ab98
#
_entry.id   8869896e30122ca03fcc35711c59ab98
#
_cell.length_a   1.000
_cell.length_b   1.000
_cell.length_c   1.000
_cell.angle_alpha   90.00
_cell.angle_beta   90.00
_cell.angle_gamma   90.00
#
_symmetry.space_group_name_H-M   'P 1'
#
loop_
_entity.id
_entity.type
_entity.pdbx_description
1 polymer ?
#
loop_
_entity_poly.entity_id
_entity_poly.type
_entity_poly.pdbx_seq_one_letter_code
_entity_poly.pdbx_strand_id
1 'polypeptide(L)'
;LTLFMFLSLLCHGQSYKFFTTDRELSSSLINKIYQDRNGMIWIATEDGLNRYDGAKFIIYKHDPQNEHSLCHNYVRALYEDSKGRLFVGTYNGIQLYDPATDSFSARAQWEDGKTFDSNIMSILECRNGEIWVSGNNLCTITITQGKLTAHKPDLPIPTQMTDYMIEDRQHNLWVTQGENGIYRLSADNKSKHFLKQEKGMTIVDLYEDNYGDIYLATIGKGLLKYNQPAEEFIPILYKGKQNLPIKSICQISQNELCLG
;
A
#
# COMPACT_ATOMS: atom_id res chain seq x y z
N LEU A 1 -32.14 42.03 -35.58
CA LEU A 1 -31.58 42.00 -34.22
C LEU A 1 -30.93 40.62 -33.99
N THR A 2 -29.59 40.53 -34.26
CA THR A 2 -28.81 39.30 -34.21
C THR A 2 -28.25 39.11 -32.78
N LEU A 3 -28.78 38.14 -32.04
CA LEU A 3 -28.33 37.81 -30.71
C LEU A 3 -27.03 36.97 -30.79
N PHE A 4 -25.90 37.60 -30.49
CA PHE A 4 -24.62 36.90 -30.33
C PHE A 4 -24.62 36.22 -28.95
N MET A 5 -24.78 34.89 -28.93
CA MET A 5 -24.60 34.07 -27.72
C MET A 5 -23.09 33.83 -27.55
N PHE A 6 -22.45 34.53 -26.60
CA PHE A 6 -21.08 34.24 -26.18
C PHE A 6 -21.10 32.92 -25.38
N LEU A 7 -20.70 31.83 -26.02
CA LEU A 7 -20.38 30.60 -25.34
C LEU A 7 -18.98 30.79 -24.73
N SER A 8 -18.90 31.13 -23.45
CA SER A 8 -17.66 31.11 -22.70
C SER A 8 -17.27 29.64 -22.49
N LEU A 9 -16.42 29.13 -23.35
CA LEU A 9 -15.66 27.89 -23.10
C LEU A 9 -14.77 28.18 -21.87
N LEU A 10 -15.22 27.72 -20.70
CA LEU A 10 -14.37 27.59 -19.52
C LEU A 10 -13.33 26.52 -19.81
N CYS A 11 -12.24 26.92 -20.43
CA CYS A 11 -11.04 26.09 -20.57
C CYS A 11 -10.45 25.96 -19.14
N HIS A 12 -10.77 24.91 -18.44
CA HIS A 12 -10.10 24.56 -17.18
C HIS A 12 -8.71 24.06 -17.60
N GLY A 13 -7.75 24.97 -17.68
CA GLY A 13 -6.35 24.63 -17.82
C GLY A 13 -5.92 23.84 -16.57
N GLN A 14 -5.62 22.57 -16.71
CA GLN A 14 -4.98 21.81 -15.65
C GLN A 14 -3.57 22.39 -15.45
N SER A 15 -3.32 22.98 -14.29
CA SER A 15 -1.98 23.37 -13.90
C SER A 15 -1.29 22.17 -13.25
N TYR A 16 -0.12 21.79 -13.78
CA TYR A 16 0.71 20.74 -13.17
C TYR A 16 1.79 21.39 -12.32
N LYS A 17 1.98 20.85 -11.11
CA LYS A 17 3.09 21.21 -10.25
C LYS A 17 4.06 20.03 -10.20
N PHE A 18 5.33 20.29 -10.52
CA PHE A 18 6.39 19.29 -10.48
C PHE A 18 7.22 19.49 -9.23
N PHE A 19 7.52 18.40 -8.54
CA PHE A 19 8.39 18.37 -7.37
C PHE A 19 9.65 17.59 -7.70
N THR A 20 10.80 18.08 -7.23
CA THR A 20 12.10 17.50 -7.52
C THR A 20 12.91 17.29 -6.24
N THR A 21 13.94 16.44 -6.34
CA THR A 21 14.86 16.18 -5.22
C THR A 21 15.80 17.34 -4.91
N ASP A 22 15.92 18.29 -5.80
CA ASP A 22 16.80 19.45 -5.58
C ASP A 22 16.25 20.44 -4.55
N ARG A 23 14.94 20.39 -4.27
CA ARG A 23 14.27 21.37 -3.40
C ARG A 23 13.25 20.80 -2.44
N GLU A 24 12.52 19.74 -2.84
CA GLU A 24 11.30 19.36 -2.15
C GLU A 24 11.30 17.91 -1.63
N LEU A 25 11.79 16.96 -2.45
CA LEU A 25 11.69 15.53 -2.13
C LEU A 25 13.01 14.97 -1.61
N SER A 26 12.93 14.04 -0.69
CA SER A 26 14.09 13.33 -0.16
C SER A 26 14.71 12.35 -1.16
N SER A 27 13.92 11.81 -2.09
CA SER A 27 14.35 10.92 -3.18
C SER A 27 13.36 10.97 -4.35
N SER A 28 13.84 10.72 -5.57
CA SER A 28 13.00 10.53 -6.76
C SER A 28 12.36 9.14 -6.86
N LEU A 29 12.83 8.18 -6.06
CA LEU A 29 12.29 6.82 -6.02
C LEU A 29 11.16 6.76 -4.97
N ILE A 30 9.93 6.88 -5.47
CA ILE A 30 8.72 6.93 -4.66
C ILE A 30 8.13 5.53 -4.56
N ASN A 31 7.88 5.07 -3.34
CA ASN A 31 7.29 3.77 -3.05
C ASN A 31 5.77 3.86 -2.81
N LYS A 32 5.31 4.93 -2.14
CA LYS A 32 3.89 5.12 -1.82
C LYS A 32 3.58 6.61 -1.70
N ILE A 33 2.39 6.99 -2.17
CA ILE A 33 1.77 8.30 -1.91
C ILE A 33 0.47 8.03 -1.18
N TYR A 34 0.23 8.79 -0.13
CA TYR A 34 -0.97 8.67 0.70
C TYR A 34 -1.46 10.05 1.14
N GLN A 35 -2.76 10.30 1.05
CA GLN A 35 -3.39 11.48 1.64
C GLN A 35 -4.11 11.08 2.92
N ASP A 36 -3.71 11.69 4.05
CA ASP A 36 -4.37 11.43 5.33
C ASP A 36 -5.70 12.18 5.45
N ARG A 37 -6.50 11.87 6.48
CA ARG A 37 -7.80 12.50 6.73
C ARG A 37 -7.76 14.00 6.97
N ASN A 38 -6.58 14.56 7.30
CA ASN A 38 -6.36 15.98 7.49
C ASN A 38 -5.94 16.69 6.19
N GLY A 39 -5.84 15.93 5.07
CA GLY A 39 -5.47 16.43 3.75
C GLY A 39 -3.96 16.56 3.52
N MET A 40 -3.12 16.13 4.47
CA MET A 40 -1.66 16.09 4.27
C MET A 40 -1.29 15.00 3.27
N ILE A 41 -0.40 15.29 2.35
CA ILE A 41 0.14 14.31 1.41
C ILE A 41 1.45 13.75 1.97
N TRP A 42 1.46 12.44 2.15
CA TRP A 42 2.63 11.70 2.60
C TRP A 42 3.26 10.97 1.43
N ILE A 43 4.57 11.10 1.25
CA ILE A 43 5.32 10.50 0.14
C ILE A 43 6.46 9.67 0.74
N ALA A 44 6.27 8.35 0.70
CA ALA A 44 7.26 7.37 1.11
C ALA A 44 8.29 7.16 -0.01
N THR A 45 9.56 7.30 0.31
CA THR A 45 10.66 7.16 -0.65
C THR A 45 11.74 6.20 -0.15
N GLU A 46 12.72 5.93 -0.98
CA GLU A 46 13.89 5.12 -0.59
C GLU A 46 14.84 5.85 0.37
N ASP A 47 14.71 7.18 0.54
CA ASP A 47 15.58 7.96 1.41
C ASP A 47 14.82 8.96 2.30
N GLY A 48 13.75 8.51 2.91
CA GLY A 48 12.97 9.27 3.89
C GLY A 48 11.48 9.30 3.60
N LEU A 49 10.75 9.90 4.52
CA LEU A 49 9.32 10.18 4.43
C LEU A 49 9.14 11.69 4.27
N ASN A 50 8.32 12.08 3.29
CA ASN A 50 8.01 13.47 3.04
C ASN A 50 6.55 13.73 3.40
N ARG A 51 6.25 14.84 4.09
CA ARG A 51 4.91 15.36 4.33
C ARG A 51 4.74 16.70 3.62
N TYR A 52 3.70 16.83 2.83
CA TYR A 52 3.35 18.05 2.10
C TYR A 52 1.99 18.58 2.56
N ASP A 53 1.93 19.84 2.95
CA ASP A 53 0.73 20.53 3.46
C ASP A 53 0.01 21.38 2.41
N GLY A 54 0.40 21.27 1.14
CA GLY A 54 -0.06 22.13 0.04
C GLY A 54 0.88 23.31 -0.26
N ALA A 55 1.76 23.69 0.67
CA ALA A 55 2.69 24.80 0.54
C ALA A 55 4.16 24.38 0.66
N LYS A 56 4.49 23.58 1.67
CA LYS A 56 5.87 23.19 2.00
C LYS A 56 5.99 21.70 2.27
N PHE A 57 7.22 21.19 2.13
CA PHE A 57 7.62 19.85 2.51
C PHE A 57 8.31 19.83 3.87
N ILE A 58 8.02 18.78 4.63
CA ILE A 58 8.80 18.38 5.80
C ILE A 58 9.36 17.00 5.47
N ILE A 59 10.67 16.81 5.69
CA ILE A 59 11.37 15.57 5.40
C ILE A 59 11.77 14.93 6.72
N TYR A 60 11.36 13.67 6.91
CA TYR A 60 11.73 12.84 8.06
C TYR A 60 12.77 11.82 7.61
N LYS A 61 13.81 11.68 8.41
CA LYS A 61 14.89 10.71 8.19
C LYS A 61 15.22 9.94 9.47
N HIS A 62 15.91 8.84 9.30
CA HIS A 62 16.47 8.08 10.40
C HIS A 62 17.63 8.84 11.04
N ASP A 63 17.59 8.95 12.37
CA ASP A 63 18.69 9.44 13.21
C ASP A 63 18.99 8.37 14.27
N PRO A 64 20.17 7.71 14.22
CA PRO A 64 20.53 6.68 15.20
C PRO A 64 20.59 7.16 16.66
N GLN A 65 20.66 8.47 16.88
CA GLN A 65 20.70 9.06 18.23
C GLN A 65 19.32 9.48 18.73
N ASN A 66 18.29 9.39 17.88
CA ASN A 66 16.91 9.76 18.20
C ASN A 66 15.94 8.61 17.95
N GLU A 67 15.51 7.93 19.02
CA GLU A 67 14.56 6.81 18.96
C GLU A 67 13.18 7.20 18.44
N HIS A 68 12.85 8.50 18.42
CA HIS A 68 11.61 9.05 17.86
C HIS A 68 11.76 9.53 16.41
N SER A 69 12.89 9.27 15.77
CA SER A 69 13.06 9.41 14.32
C SER A 69 12.54 8.18 13.57
N LEU A 70 12.54 8.21 12.23
CA LEU A 70 12.26 7.02 11.44
C LEU A 70 13.21 5.87 11.81
N CYS A 71 12.71 4.66 11.93
CA CYS A 71 13.57 3.49 12.19
C CYS A 71 14.46 3.10 10.99
N HIS A 72 14.14 3.58 9.79
CA HIS A 72 14.95 3.42 8.57
C HIS A 72 14.53 4.42 7.50
N ASN A 73 15.48 4.93 6.67
CA ASN A 73 15.16 5.88 5.59
C ASN A 73 14.31 5.27 4.47
N TYR A 74 14.46 3.98 4.17
CA TYR A 74 13.70 3.33 3.13
C TYR A 74 12.26 3.07 3.62
N VAL A 75 11.34 4.01 3.33
CA VAL A 75 9.92 3.92 3.67
C VAL A 75 9.17 3.26 2.53
N ARG A 76 8.36 2.23 2.83
CA ARG A 76 7.65 1.43 1.82
C ARG A 76 6.15 1.47 1.93
N ALA A 77 5.63 1.46 3.14
CA ALA A 77 4.19 1.36 3.39
C ALA A 77 3.70 2.52 4.25
N LEU A 78 2.54 3.04 3.89
CA LEU A 78 1.80 4.04 4.64
C LEU A 78 0.35 3.59 4.74
N TYR A 79 -0.21 3.65 5.93
CA TYR A 79 -1.61 3.30 6.18
C TYR A 79 -2.17 4.12 7.35
N GLU A 80 -3.31 4.74 7.18
CA GLU A 80 -4.05 5.39 8.25
C GLU A 80 -5.25 4.52 8.62
N ASP A 81 -5.32 4.09 9.88
CA ASP A 81 -6.40 3.24 10.35
C ASP A 81 -7.71 4.00 10.62
N SER A 82 -8.77 3.27 10.92
CA SER A 82 -10.09 3.82 11.23
C SER A 82 -10.08 4.80 12.41
N LYS A 83 -9.07 4.72 13.29
CA LYS A 83 -8.88 5.60 14.44
C LYS A 83 -8.01 6.82 14.13
N GLY A 84 -7.52 6.99 12.90
CA GLY A 84 -6.69 8.11 12.47
C GLY A 84 -5.23 8.00 12.86
N ARG A 85 -4.74 6.78 13.09
CA ARG A 85 -3.34 6.55 13.40
C ARG A 85 -2.60 6.23 12.12
N LEU A 86 -1.58 7.02 11.78
CA LEU A 86 -0.75 6.79 10.61
C LEU A 86 0.38 5.83 10.95
N PHE A 87 0.34 4.67 10.33
CA PHE A 87 1.40 3.68 10.36
C PHE A 87 2.42 3.96 9.27
N VAL A 88 3.69 3.84 9.62
CA VAL A 88 4.82 4.01 8.72
C VAL A 88 5.65 2.74 8.72
N GLY A 89 5.59 2.01 7.61
CA GLY A 89 6.35 0.79 7.37
C GLY A 89 7.63 1.08 6.59
N THR A 90 8.74 0.60 7.11
CA THR A 90 10.07 0.80 6.53
C THR A 90 10.73 -0.54 6.16
N TYR A 91 11.93 -0.46 5.60
CA TYR A 91 12.76 -1.65 5.36
C TYR A 91 13.13 -2.39 6.66
N ASN A 92 13.05 -1.73 7.82
CA ASN A 92 13.49 -2.28 9.09
C ASN A 92 12.47 -2.02 10.23
N GLY A 93 11.21 -2.34 10.01
CA GLY A 93 10.16 -2.28 11.02
C GLY A 93 9.04 -1.28 10.73
N ILE A 94 8.14 -1.16 11.69
CA ILE A 94 6.93 -0.34 11.64
C ILE A 94 6.85 0.56 12.87
N GLN A 95 6.36 1.78 12.66
CA GLN A 95 6.16 2.82 13.69
C GLN A 95 4.81 3.51 13.47
N LEU A 96 4.34 4.23 14.49
CA LEU A 96 3.26 5.20 14.39
C LEU A 96 3.83 6.62 14.32
N TYR A 97 3.25 7.43 13.45
CA TYR A 97 3.47 8.88 13.49
C TYR A 97 2.62 9.50 14.61
N ASP A 98 3.24 10.35 15.41
CA ASP A 98 2.57 11.14 16.44
C ASP A 98 2.47 12.61 15.99
N PRO A 99 1.26 13.09 15.63
CA PRO A 99 1.08 14.46 15.18
C PRO A 99 1.25 15.50 16.29
N ALA A 100 1.15 15.10 17.58
CA ALA A 100 1.29 16.03 18.69
C ALA A 100 2.75 16.44 18.93
N THR A 101 3.68 15.53 18.65
CA THR A 101 5.12 15.75 18.83
C THR A 101 5.88 15.89 17.51
N ASP A 102 5.17 15.71 16.38
CA ASP A 102 5.74 15.65 15.02
C ASP A 102 6.90 14.65 14.90
N SER A 103 6.72 13.47 15.47
CA SER A 103 7.74 12.42 15.60
C SER A 103 7.15 11.02 15.43
N PHE A 104 7.93 9.98 15.71
CA PHE A 104 7.48 8.59 15.56
C PHE A 104 7.56 7.86 16.90
N SER A 105 6.67 6.85 17.06
CA SER A 105 6.75 5.92 18.17
C SER A 105 8.05 5.13 18.14
N ALA A 106 8.37 4.45 19.25
CA ALA A 106 9.36 3.39 19.20
C ALA A 106 8.96 2.32 18.18
N ARG A 107 9.95 1.67 17.57
CA ARG A 107 9.76 0.56 16.64
C ARG A 107 9.02 -0.60 17.31
N ALA A 108 8.15 -1.29 16.57
CA ALA A 108 7.44 -2.45 17.05
C ALA A 108 8.39 -3.53 17.59
N GLN A 109 7.88 -4.34 18.50
CA GLN A 109 8.58 -5.50 19.08
C GLN A 109 7.73 -6.75 18.89
N TRP A 110 8.38 -7.91 18.85
CA TRP A 110 7.71 -9.21 19.00
C TRP A 110 7.20 -9.38 20.45
N GLU A 111 6.29 -10.33 20.66
CA GLU A 111 5.76 -10.69 21.99
C GLU A 111 6.86 -11.07 22.99
N ASP A 112 7.97 -11.63 22.51
CA ASP A 112 9.13 -11.99 23.34
C ASP A 112 10.04 -10.77 23.68
N GLY A 113 9.64 -9.56 23.26
CA GLY A 113 10.35 -8.32 23.50
C GLY A 113 11.49 -8.03 22.52
N LYS A 114 11.79 -8.92 21.61
CA LYS A 114 12.78 -8.66 20.55
C LYS A 114 12.27 -7.63 19.56
N THR A 115 13.16 -6.84 19.02
CA THR A 115 12.83 -5.86 18.00
C THR A 115 12.20 -6.54 16.78
N PHE A 116 11.13 -5.95 16.27
CA PHE A 116 10.48 -6.39 15.02
C PHE A 116 11.25 -5.84 13.81
N ASP A 117 12.35 -6.50 13.47
CA ASP A 117 13.17 -6.19 12.29
C ASP A 117 12.56 -6.89 11.07
N SER A 118 11.66 -6.21 10.38
CA SER A 118 10.98 -6.73 9.20
C SER A 118 10.89 -5.65 8.13
N ASN A 119 11.21 -6.01 6.90
CA ASN A 119 10.89 -5.16 5.76
C ASN A 119 9.38 -5.18 5.54
N ILE A 120 8.74 -4.01 5.63
CA ILE A 120 7.29 -3.87 5.57
C ILE A 120 6.87 -3.52 4.14
N MET A 121 6.06 -4.39 3.52
CA MET A 121 5.57 -4.19 2.16
C MET A 121 4.17 -3.61 2.11
N SER A 122 3.28 -4.05 3.00
CA SER A 122 1.91 -3.57 3.06
C SER A 122 1.39 -3.57 4.50
N ILE A 123 0.43 -2.69 4.77
CA ILE A 123 -0.27 -2.55 6.06
C ILE A 123 -1.75 -2.46 5.75
N LEU A 124 -2.58 -3.18 6.49
CA LEU A 124 -4.01 -3.27 6.29
C LEU A 124 -4.73 -3.32 7.64
N GLU A 125 -5.80 -2.55 7.81
CA GLU A 125 -6.80 -2.80 8.86
C GLU A 125 -7.94 -3.63 8.27
N CYS A 126 -8.14 -4.83 8.78
CA CYS A 126 -9.30 -5.64 8.44
C CYS A 126 -10.55 -5.10 9.12
N ARG A 127 -11.74 -5.45 8.61
CA ARG A 127 -13.03 -4.96 9.13
C ARG A 127 -13.31 -5.34 10.57
N ASN A 128 -12.65 -6.38 11.08
CA ASN A 128 -12.68 -6.73 12.50
C ASN A 128 -11.78 -5.82 13.38
N GLY A 129 -11.08 -4.84 12.77
CA GLY A 129 -10.19 -3.91 13.43
C GLY A 129 -8.77 -4.43 13.69
N GLU A 130 -8.44 -5.61 13.21
CA GLU A 130 -7.07 -6.13 13.26
C GLU A 130 -6.17 -5.42 12.26
N ILE A 131 -4.98 -5.03 12.72
CA ILE A 131 -3.94 -4.48 11.85
C ILE A 131 -3.04 -5.62 11.40
N TRP A 132 -3.01 -5.84 10.11
CA TRP A 132 -2.15 -6.81 9.45
C TRP A 132 -0.97 -6.13 8.77
N VAL A 133 0.16 -6.79 8.79
CA VAL A 133 1.41 -6.31 8.18
C VAL A 133 2.03 -7.45 7.38
N SER A 134 2.38 -7.16 6.12
CA SER A 134 3.11 -8.08 5.24
C SER A 134 4.54 -7.60 4.98
N GLY A 135 5.39 -8.51 4.55
CA GLY A 135 6.80 -8.27 4.25
C GLY A 135 7.63 -9.53 4.48
N ASN A 136 8.77 -9.41 5.15
CA ASN A 136 9.53 -10.60 5.54
C ASN A 136 8.69 -11.58 6.37
N ASN A 137 7.72 -11.05 7.11
CA ASN A 137 6.76 -11.82 7.88
C ASN A 137 5.36 -11.26 7.68
N LEU A 138 4.37 -12.14 7.54
CA LEU A 138 2.97 -11.81 7.71
C LEU A 138 2.63 -11.91 9.20
N CYS A 139 2.16 -10.83 9.79
CA CYS A 139 1.85 -10.77 11.22
C CYS A 139 0.70 -9.78 11.49
N THR A 140 0.16 -9.84 12.69
CA THR A 140 -0.76 -8.82 13.21
C THR A 140 -0.04 -7.88 14.17
N ILE A 141 -0.53 -6.66 14.32
CA ILE A 141 0.00 -5.66 15.24
C ILE A 141 -1.07 -5.28 16.25
N THR A 142 -0.75 -5.37 17.52
CA THR A 142 -1.54 -4.76 18.60
C THR A 142 -0.89 -3.50 19.11
N ILE A 143 -1.71 -2.57 19.61
CA ILE A 143 -1.25 -1.29 20.16
C ILE A 143 -1.78 -1.16 21.58
N THR A 144 -0.85 -1.10 22.53
CA THR A 144 -1.17 -0.92 23.95
C THR A 144 -0.34 0.25 24.48
N GLN A 145 -0.99 1.31 24.95
CA GLN A 145 -0.35 2.51 25.47
C GLN A 145 0.73 3.09 24.51
N GLY A 146 0.43 3.12 23.21
CA GLY A 146 1.35 3.62 22.19
C GLY A 146 2.47 2.66 21.77
N LYS A 147 2.60 1.51 22.43
CA LYS A 147 3.58 0.48 22.09
C LYS A 147 2.97 -0.50 21.06
N LEU A 148 3.72 -0.76 19.99
CA LEU A 148 3.34 -1.74 18.96
C LEU A 148 3.95 -3.10 19.28
N THR A 149 3.10 -4.14 19.25
CA THR A 149 3.54 -5.53 19.44
C THR A 149 3.12 -6.36 18.23
N ALA A 150 4.08 -7.07 17.64
CA ALA A 150 3.87 -7.96 16.51
C ALA A 150 3.59 -9.39 17.00
N HIS A 151 2.58 -10.03 16.39
CA HIS A 151 2.13 -11.38 16.70
C HIS A 151 2.19 -12.25 15.44
N LYS A 152 2.69 -13.46 15.58
CA LYS A 152 2.68 -14.45 14.49
C LYS A 152 1.30 -15.12 14.44
N PRO A 153 0.56 -15.00 13.32
CA PRO A 153 -0.70 -15.69 13.19
C PRO A 153 -0.49 -17.18 12.92
N ASP A 154 -1.42 -18.00 13.42
CA ASP A 154 -1.52 -19.42 13.04
C ASP A 154 -2.42 -19.55 11.81
N LEU A 155 -1.81 -19.63 10.62
CA LEU A 155 -2.49 -19.64 9.34
C LEU A 155 -2.09 -20.83 8.47
N PRO A 156 -3.04 -21.38 7.68
CA PRO A 156 -2.78 -22.47 6.75
C PRO A 156 -2.11 -21.97 5.43
N ILE A 157 -1.34 -20.89 5.50
CA ILE A 157 -0.56 -20.33 4.40
C ILE A 157 0.86 -19.98 4.87
N PRO A 158 1.85 -19.93 3.98
CA PRO A 158 3.17 -19.41 4.33
C PRO A 158 3.09 -17.95 4.78
N THR A 159 3.74 -17.63 5.89
CA THR A 159 3.74 -16.29 6.48
C THR A 159 5.04 -15.52 6.22
N GLN A 160 5.96 -16.08 5.45
CA GLN A 160 7.23 -15.46 5.11
C GLN A 160 7.23 -14.94 3.68
N MET A 161 7.99 -13.87 3.43
CA MET A 161 8.15 -13.26 2.10
C MET A 161 6.82 -12.92 1.42
N THR A 162 5.94 -12.26 2.17
CA THR A 162 4.64 -11.78 1.68
C THR A 162 4.74 -10.33 1.25
N ASP A 163 4.01 -9.94 0.19
CA ASP A 163 4.12 -8.60 -0.38
C ASP A 163 2.85 -7.77 -0.11
N TYR A 164 1.84 -7.89 -0.98
CA TYR A 164 0.61 -7.11 -0.91
C TYR A 164 -0.52 -7.92 -0.31
N MET A 165 -1.45 -7.24 0.35
CA MET A 165 -2.65 -7.86 0.90
C MET A 165 -3.85 -6.92 0.86
N ILE A 166 -5.03 -7.51 0.71
CA ILE A 166 -6.33 -6.85 0.87
C ILE A 166 -7.29 -7.78 1.59
N GLU A 167 -8.29 -7.21 2.27
CA GLU A 167 -9.49 -7.93 2.69
C GLU A 167 -10.60 -7.59 1.69
N ASP A 168 -11.14 -8.60 1.01
CA ASP A 168 -12.24 -8.40 0.06
C ASP A 168 -13.60 -8.20 0.76
N ARG A 169 -14.64 -7.89 -0.02
CA ARG A 169 -16.01 -7.67 0.50
C ARG A 169 -16.63 -8.90 1.14
N GLN A 170 -16.12 -10.09 0.84
CA GLN A 170 -16.54 -11.36 1.43
C GLN A 170 -15.71 -11.71 2.67
N HIS A 171 -14.88 -10.78 3.18
CA HIS A 171 -13.97 -10.99 4.31
C HIS A 171 -12.87 -12.04 4.07
N ASN A 172 -12.52 -12.31 2.81
CA ASN A 172 -11.35 -13.11 2.53
C ASN A 172 -10.09 -12.22 2.57
N LEU A 173 -9.05 -12.70 3.23
CA LEU A 173 -7.73 -12.09 3.16
C LEU A 173 -6.98 -12.65 1.95
N TRP A 174 -6.61 -11.77 1.04
CA TRP A 174 -5.76 -12.08 -0.10
C TRP A 174 -4.34 -11.64 0.20
N VAL A 175 -3.37 -12.54 -0.01
CA VAL A 175 -1.96 -12.29 0.29
C VAL A 175 -1.10 -12.74 -0.88
N THR A 176 -0.26 -11.86 -1.41
CA THR A 176 0.66 -12.18 -2.50
C THR A 176 2.04 -12.59 -1.97
N GLN A 177 2.73 -13.43 -2.72
CA GLN A 177 4.10 -13.88 -2.43
C GLN A 177 5.00 -13.79 -3.68
N GLY A 178 5.14 -12.60 -4.25
CA GLY A 178 6.00 -12.35 -5.41
C GLY A 178 5.75 -13.33 -6.56
N GLU A 179 6.75 -14.13 -6.91
CA GLU A 179 6.68 -15.15 -7.97
C GLU A 179 5.91 -16.42 -7.56
N ASN A 180 5.66 -16.61 -6.25
CA ASN A 180 4.94 -17.78 -5.75
C ASN A 180 3.40 -17.66 -5.88
N GLY A 181 2.91 -16.52 -6.40
CA GLY A 181 1.50 -16.31 -6.66
C GLY A 181 0.75 -15.63 -5.52
N ILE A 182 -0.51 -16.02 -5.34
CA ILE A 182 -1.42 -15.38 -4.38
C ILE A 182 -2.24 -16.42 -3.61
N TYR A 183 -2.42 -16.19 -2.33
CA TYR A 183 -3.28 -16.97 -1.44
C TYR A 183 -4.57 -16.18 -1.15
N ARG A 184 -5.70 -16.88 -1.14
CA ARG A 184 -6.96 -16.42 -0.55
C ARG A 184 -7.20 -17.21 0.72
N LEU A 185 -7.35 -16.54 1.83
CA LEU A 185 -7.72 -17.09 3.13
C LEU A 185 -9.14 -16.65 3.44
N SER A 186 -10.07 -17.60 3.58
CA SER A 186 -11.46 -17.31 3.91
C SER A 186 -11.66 -17.16 5.42
N ALA A 187 -12.78 -16.56 5.82
CA ALA A 187 -13.12 -16.33 7.23
C ALA A 187 -13.20 -17.62 8.07
N ASP A 188 -13.45 -18.78 7.44
CA ASP A 188 -13.43 -20.11 8.09
C ASP A 188 -12.02 -20.74 8.11
N ASN A 189 -10.99 -19.94 7.89
CA ASN A 189 -9.57 -20.33 7.91
C ASN A 189 -9.18 -21.38 6.85
N LYS A 190 -9.94 -21.48 5.74
CA LYS A 190 -9.55 -22.27 4.58
C LYS A 190 -8.74 -21.45 3.61
N SER A 191 -7.70 -22.05 3.03
CA SER A 191 -6.85 -21.37 2.07
C SER A 191 -6.96 -21.97 0.68
N LYS A 192 -6.80 -21.10 -0.34
CA LYS A 192 -6.63 -21.48 -1.73
C LYS A 192 -5.45 -20.73 -2.33
N HIS A 193 -4.64 -21.44 -3.11
CA HIS A 193 -3.44 -20.90 -3.75
C HIS A 193 -3.62 -20.85 -5.26
N PHE A 194 -3.39 -19.67 -5.83
CA PHE A 194 -3.52 -19.36 -7.25
C PHE A 194 -2.17 -18.95 -7.84
N LEU A 195 -2.01 -19.09 -9.16
CA LEU A 195 -0.84 -18.64 -9.91
C LEU A 195 0.49 -19.21 -9.36
N LYS A 196 0.46 -20.49 -8.99
CA LYS A 196 1.63 -21.18 -8.44
C LYS A 196 2.77 -21.21 -9.45
N GLN A 197 3.94 -20.68 -9.06
CA GLN A 197 5.19 -20.80 -9.83
C GLN A 197 5.05 -20.36 -11.31
N GLU A 198 4.31 -19.30 -11.57
CA GLU A 198 4.19 -18.70 -12.90
C GLU A 198 5.50 -18.03 -13.30
N LYS A 199 6.33 -18.72 -14.09
CA LYS A 199 7.63 -18.21 -14.53
C LYS A 199 7.50 -16.88 -15.28
N GLY A 200 8.36 -15.92 -14.91
CA GLY A 200 8.41 -14.61 -15.56
C GLY A 200 7.25 -13.70 -15.22
N MET A 201 6.52 -13.98 -14.13
CA MET A 201 5.48 -13.12 -13.59
C MET A 201 5.84 -12.72 -12.16
N THR A 202 5.73 -11.43 -11.86
CA THR A 202 5.80 -10.90 -10.50
C THR A 202 4.57 -10.05 -10.23
N ILE A 203 3.85 -10.34 -9.14
CA ILE A 203 2.72 -9.52 -8.70
C ILE A 203 3.30 -8.30 -8.00
N VAL A 204 2.86 -7.11 -8.42
CA VAL A 204 3.38 -5.82 -7.91
C VAL A 204 2.29 -4.91 -7.35
N ASP A 205 1.02 -5.26 -7.52
CA ASP A 205 -0.10 -4.61 -6.86
C ASP A 205 -1.32 -5.53 -6.84
N LEU A 206 -2.21 -5.31 -5.86
CA LEU A 206 -3.43 -6.07 -5.64
C LEU A 206 -4.54 -5.08 -5.27
N TYR A 207 -5.66 -5.14 -5.97
CA TYR A 207 -6.71 -4.15 -5.85
C TYR A 207 -8.11 -4.77 -5.94
N GLU A 208 -9.06 -4.35 -5.09
CA GLU A 208 -10.49 -4.61 -5.21
C GLU A 208 -11.19 -3.33 -5.65
N ASP A 209 -11.96 -3.39 -6.74
CA ASP A 209 -12.71 -2.24 -7.23
C ASP A 209 -14.05 -2.04 -6.48
N ASN A 210 -14.77 -0.95 -6.83
CA ASN A 210 -16.07 -0.63 -6.23
C ASN A 210 -17.18 -1.66 -6.54
N TYR A 211 -16.94 -2.62 -7.43
CA TYR A 211 -17.86 -3.70 -7.73
C TYR A 211 -17.52 -5.01 -7.00
N GLY A 212 -16.36 -5.06 -6.31
CA GLY A 212 -15.85 -6.25 -5.64
C GLY A 212 -15.04 -7.16 -6.58
N ASP A 213 -14.64 -6.66 -7.74
CA ASP A 213 -13.75 -7.35 -8.64
C ASP A 213 -12.29 -7.22 -8.16
N ILE A 214 -11.58 -8.34 -8.11
CA ILE A 214 -10.17 -8.41 -7.67
C ILE A 214 -9.25 -8.36 -8.88
N TYR A 215 -8.27 -7.48 -8.84
CA TYR A 215 -7.27 -7.28 -9.89
C TYR A 215 -5.85 -7.45 -9.35
N LEU A 216 -4.98 -8.00 -10.21
CA LEU A 216 -3.53 -8.05 -9.99
C LEU A 216 -2.81 -7.25 -11.07
N ALA A 217 -1.98 -6.31 -10.66
CA ALA A 217 -0.96 -5.74 -11.52
C ALA A 217 0.25 -6.67 -11.54
N THR A 218 0.76 -6.99 -12.72
CA THR A 218 1.91 -7.88 -12.85
C THR A 218 2.94 -7.36 -13.82
N ILE A 219 4.21 -7.64 -13.51
CA ILE A 219 5.29 -7.60 -14.48
C ILE A 219 5.29 -8.97 -15.17
N GLY A 220 5.22 -8.98 -16.50
CA GLY A 220 5.27 -10.18 -17.34
C GLY A 220 3.92 -10.66 -17.88
N LYS A 221 2.80 -10.44 -17.16
CA LYS A 221 1.45 -10.85 -17.64
C LYS A 221 0.43 -9.71 -17.71
N GLY A 222 0.81 -8.48 -17.33
CA GLY A 222 -0.06 -7.32 -17.37
C GLY A 222 -1.12 -7.33 -16.26
N LEU A 223 -2.35 -6.91 -16.60
CA LEU A 223 -3.47 -6.88 -15.67
C LEU A 223 -4.21 -8.22 -15.70
N LEU A 224 -4.39 -8.81 -14.52
CA LEU A 224 -5.21 -10.00 -14.34
C LEU A 224 -6.43 -9.65 -13.50
N LYS A 225 -7.58 -10.27 -13.80
CA LYS A 225 -8.83 -10.15 -13.03
C LYS A 225 -9.23 -11.53 -12.51
N TYR A 226 -9.67 -11.59 -11.26
CA TYR A 226 -10.21 -12.81 -10.69
C TYR A 226 -11.58 -13.12 -11.27
N ASN A 227 -11.72 -14.32 -11.84
CA ASN A 227 -12.98 -14.87 -12.32
C ASN A 227 -13.55 -15.78 -11.23
N GLN A 228 -14.51 -15.29 -10.46
CA GLN A 228 -15.06 -16.01 -9.31
C GLN A 228 -15.75 -17.34 -9.70
N PRO A 229 -16.56 -17.44 -10.79
CA PRO A 229 -17.15 -18.72 -11.18
C PRO A 229 -16.15 -19.80 -11.58
N ALA A 230 -15.06 -19.41 -12.23
CA ALA A 230 -13.99 -20.35 -12.63
C ALA A 230 -12.93 -20.53 -11.55
N GLU A 231 -12.94 -19.67 -10.52
CA GLU A 231 -11.93 -19.59 -9.45
C GLU A 231 -10.49 -19.51 -9.99
N GLU A 232 -10.27 -18.63 -10.97
CA GLU A 232 -8.96 -18.40 -11.60
C GLU A 232 -8.74 -16.93 -11.93
N PHE A 233 -7.48 -16.53 -12.13
CA PHE A 233 -7.13 -15.21 -12.64
C PHE A 233 -7.02 -15.25 -14.17
N ILE A 234 -7.76 -14.39 -14.85
CA ILE A 234 -7.77 -14.26 -16.31
C ILE A 234 -7.13 -12.92 -16.73
N PRO A 235 -6.37 -12.91 -17.84
CA PRO A 235 -5.75 -11.69 -18.32
C PRO A 235 -6.80 -10.72 -18.91
N ILE A 236 -6.61 -9.43 -18.61
CA ILE A 236 -7.34 -8.33 -19.23
C ILE A 236 -6.52 -7.75 -20.37
N LEU A 237 -7.14 -7.65 -21.55
CA LEU A 237 -6.51 -7.05 -22.72
C LEU A 237 -6.72 -5.54 -22.73
N TYR A 238 -5.62 -4.77 -22.76
CA TYR A 238 -5.68 -3.35 -23.05
C TYR A 238 -5.34 -3.09 -24.52
N LYS A 239 -6.32 -2.57 -25.31
CA LYS A 239 -6.18 -2.36 -26.78
C LYS A 239 -5.64 -3.60 -27.50
N GLY A 240 -6.12 -4.78 -27.12
CA GLY A 240 -5.72 -6.06 -27.73
C GLY A 240 -4.31 -6.54 -27.33
N LYS A 241 -3.62 -5.85 -26.41
CA LYS A 241 -2.29 -6.23 -25.92
C LYS A 241 -2.40 -6.87 -24.53
N GLN A 242 -1.71 -7.99 -24.38
CA GLN A 242 -1.37 -8.58 -23.09
C GLN A 242 0.04 -8.15 -22.68
N ASN A 243 0.40 -8.44 -21.45
CA ASN A 243 1.78 -8.34 -20.94
C ASN A 243 2.37 -6.91 -20.88
N LEU A 244 1.51 -5.88 -20.84
CA LEU A 244 1.99 -4.54 -20.49
C LEU A 244 2.45 -4.56 -19.02
N PRO A 245 3.66 -4.09 -18.71
CA PRO A 245 4.10 -3.99 -17.34
C PRO A 245 3.23 -2.95 -16.61
N ILE A 246 2.47 -3.40 -15.61
CA ILE A 246 1.62 -2.55 -14.77
C ILE A 246 2.16 -2.62 -13.37
N LYS A 247 2.42 -1.47 -12.76
CA LYS A 247 3.04 -1.38 -11.43
C LYS A 247 2.06 -0.97 -10.34
N SER A 248 0.94 -0.34 -10.71
CA SER A 248 -0.06 0.10 -9.74
C SER A 248 -1.45 0.15 -10.37
N ILE A 249 -2.48 0.00 -9.54
CA ILE A 249 -3.88 0.09 -9.90
C ILE A 249 -4.55 1.04 -8.93
N CYS A 250 -5.36 1.97 -9.45
CA CYS A 250 -6.28 2.74 -8.63
C CYS A 250 -7.57 3.02 -9.39
N GLN A 251 -8.68 3.15 -8.68
CA GLN A 251 -9.94 3.55 -9.27
C GLN A 251 -10.06 5.08 -9.22
N ILE A 252 -10.32 5.70 -10.37
CA ILE A 252 -10.45 7.16 -10.50
C ILE A 252 -11.90 7.62 -10.64
N SER A 253 -12.77 6.72 -11.07
CA SER A 253 -14.22 6.94 -11.14
C SER A 253 -14.97 5.61 -10.98
N GLN A 254 -16.30 5.66 -10.96
CA GLN A 254 -17.11 4.45 -10.80
C GLN A 254 -16.80 3.36 -11.83
N ASN A 255 -16.40 3.72 -13.06
CA ASN A 255 -16.19 2.80 -14.17
C ASN A 255 -14.77 2.81 -14.75
N GLU A 256 -13.82 3.49 -14.09
CA GLU A 256 -12.48 3.69 -14.65
C GLU A 256 -11.39 3.34 -13.65
N LEU A 257 -10.51 2.45 -14.06
CA LEU A 257 -9.26 2.15 -13.39
C LEU A 257 -8.12 2.92 -14.06
N CYS A 258 -7.24 3.51 -13.27
CA CYS A 258 -5.97 4.06 -13.70
C CYS A 258 -4.88 3.01 -13.44
N LEU A 259 -4.04 2.79 -14.45
CA LEU A 259 -2.94 1.84 -14.42
C LEU A 259 -1.63 2.61 -14.56
N GLY A 260 -0.67 2.39 -13.65
CA GLY A 260 0.65 2.99 -13.66
C GLY A 260 1.76 2.01 -14.02
#